data_de68efd93b12da18e103db814d04260b
#
_entry.id   de68efd93b12da18e103db814d04260b
#
_cell.length_a   1.000
_cell.length_b   1.000
_cell.length_c   1.000
_cell.angle_alpha   90.00
_cell.angle_beta   90.00
_cell.angle_gamma   90.00
#
_symmetry.space_group_name_H-M   'P 1'
#
loop_
_entity.id
_entity.type
_entity.pdbx_description
1 polymer ?
#
loop_
_entity_poly.entity_id
_entity_poly.type
_entity_poly.pdbx_seq_one_letter_code
_entity_poly.pdbx_strand_id
1 'polypeptide(L)'
;MQAYAEGFNILHEANAGRSYVVEGDAEVAPMEHPEDYQYDIDTAEVAELWRRGSVVGSWLLDLTADVLRHDHDDLNKFDGGVSDSGEGRWTLHAAVDLGVPTPVISAALFERFNSRKLGRYANKILNGMRYMFGGHNVR
;
A
#
# COMPACT_ATOMS: atom_id res chain seq x y z
N MET A 1 1.91 11.61 -0.90
CA MET A 1 2.25 10.50 -1.82
C MET A 1 1.67 9.18 -1.32
N GLN A 2 1.98 8.76 -0.09
CA GLN A 2 1.54 7.45 0.43
C GLN A 2 0.02 7.23 0.34
N ALA A 3 -0.79 8.21 0.74
CA ALA A 3 -2.26 8.11 0.67
C ALA A 3 -2.79 7.95 -0.77
N TYR A 4 -2.17 8.59 -1.76
CA TYR A 4 -2.52 8.34 -3.17
C TYR A 4 -2.19 6.90 -3.58
N ALA A 5 -0.98 6.43 -3.27
CA ALA A 5 -0.56 5.08 -3.61
C ALA A 5 -1.49 4.02 -3.02
N GLU A 6 -1.84 4.14 -1.74
CA GLU A 6 -2.79 3.23 -1.08
C GLU A 6 -4.19 3.30 -1.69
N GLY A 7 -4.70 4.49 -1.97
CA GLY A 7 -6.00 4.66 -2.60
C GLY A 7 -6.07 4.05 -4.01
N PHE A 8 -5.05 4.28 -4.84
CA PHE A 8 -4.99 3.67 -6.16
C PHE A 8 -4.78 2.16 -6.11
N ASN A 9 -4.04 1.64 -5.11
CA ASN A 9 -3.92 0.20 -4.92
C ASN A 9 -5.26 -0.46 -4.57
N ILE A 10 -6.10 0.18 -3.73
CA ILE A 10 -7.47 -0.31 -3.46
C ILE A 10 -8.31 -0.38 -4.74
N LEU A 11 -8.22 0.64 -5.60
CA LEU A 11 -8.94 0.67 -6.87
C LEU A 11 -8.43 -0.40 -7.85
N HIS A 12 -7.12 -0.61 -7.88
CA HIS A 12 -6.49 -1.66 -8.70
C HIS A 12 -6.96 -3.05 -8.30
N GLU A 13 -7.03 -3.33 -7.00
CA GLU A 13 -7.46 -4.62 -6.44
C GLU A 13 -9.00 -4.80 -6.37
N ALA A 14 -9.78 -3.85 -6.86
CA ALA A 14 -11.24 -3.88 -6.75
C ALA A 14 -11.92 -5.02 -7.54
N ASN A 15 -11.18 -5.82 -8.30
CA ASN A 15 -11.66 -7.01 -9.00
C ASN A 15 -11.29 -8.33 -8.30
N ALA A 16 -10.66 -8.30 -7.13
CA ALA A 16 -10.17 -9.49 -6.44
C ALA A 16 -11.27 -10.53 -6.16
N GLY A 17 -12.51 -10.10 -6.00
CA GLY A 17 -13.66 -10.98 -5.80
C GLY A 17 -14.02 -11.87 -7.00
N ARG A 18 -13.58 -11.53 -8.23
CA ARG A 18 -13.85 -12.36 -9.43
C ARG A 18 -13.10 -13.69 -9.43
N SER A 19 -11.90 -13.70 -8.89
CA SER A 19 -11.03 -14.88 -8.82
C SER A 19 -10.93 -15.45 -7.40
N TYR A 20 -11.76 -14.94 -6.50
CA TYR A 20 -11.71 -15.35 -5.10
C TYR A 20 -12.12 -16.82 -4.95
N VAL A 21 -11.20 -17.62 -4.44
CA VAL A 21 -11.46 -19.01 -4.04
C VAL A 21 -11.22 -19.09 -2.54
N VAL A 22 -12.17 -19.64 -1.80
CA VAL A 22 -11.97 -19.90 -0.38
C VAL A 22 -10.81 -20.89 -0.24
N GLU A 23 -9.64 -20.38 0.08
CA GLU A 23 -8.53 -21.24 0.45
C GLU A 23 -8.87 -21.91 1.78
N GLY A 24 -8.71 -23.23 1.85
CA GLY A 24 -8.98 -24.02 3.05
C GLY A 24 -7.99 -23.80 4.19
N ASP A 25 -7.28 -22.65 4.19
CA ASP A 25 -6.38 -22.24 5.26
C ASP A 25 -7.17 -21.45 6.30
N ALA A 26 -7.51 -22.12 7.41
CA ALA A 26 -8.25 -21.52 8.52
C ALA A 26 -7.52 -20.33 9.19
N GLU A 27 -6.29 -20.02 8.77
CA GLU A 27 -5.46 -18.94 9.33
C GLU A 27 -5.57 -17.63 8.57
N VAL A 28 -6.14 -17.65 7.38
CA VAL A 28 -6.40 -16.45 6.57
C VAL A 28 -7.88 -16.13 6.66
N ALA A 29 -8.20 -14.92 7.14
CA ALA A 29 -9.58 -14.47 7.18
C ALA A 29 -10.14 -14.43 5.75
N PRO A 30 -11.29 -15.08 5.48
CA PRO A 30 -11.89 -15.07 4.15
C PRO A 30 -12.40 -13.67 3.80
N MET A 31 -12.49 -13.37 2.51
CA MET A 31 -13.21 -12.21 2.02
C MET A 31 -14.71 -12.44 2.28
N GLU A 32 -15.35 -11.58 3.07
CA GLU A 32 -16.74 -11.79 3.52
C GLU A 32 -17.77 -11.61 2.38
N HIS A 33 -17.50 -10.67 1.45
CA HIS A 33 -18.41 -10.28 0.37
C HIS A 33 -17.66 -10.16 -0.95
N PRO A 34 -17.15 -11.27 -1.54
CA PRO A 34 -16.40 -11.22 -2.80
C PRO A 34 -17.23 -10.68 -3.97
N GLU A 35 -18.56 -10.76 -3.90
CA GLU A 35 -19.49 -10.20 -4.89
C GLU A 35 -19.41 -8.66 -4.96
N ASP A 36 -18.98 -8.00 -3.89
CA ASP A 36 -18.82 -6.54 -3.83
C ASP A 36 -17.49 -6.04 -4.42
N TYR A 37 -16.58 -6.96 -4.80
CA TYR A 37 -15.24 -6.65 -5.33
C TYR A 37 -15.03 -7.25 -6.73
N GLN A 38 -15.89 -6.86 -7.68
CA GLN A 38 -15.86 -7.38 -9.05
C GLN A 38 -15.78 -6.26 -10.11
N TYR A 39 -15.11 -5.16 -9.75
CA TYR A 39 -14.99 -3.98 -10.60
C TYR A 39 -13.65 -3.98 -11.32
N ASP A 40 -13.71 -3.79 -12.64
CA ASP A 40 -12.53 -3.57 -13.47
C ASP A 40 -12.35 -2.06 -13.66
N ILE A 41 -11.51 -1.47 -12.82
CA ILE A 41 -11.32 -0.01 -12.73
C ILE A 41 -10.04 0.39 -13.46
N ASP A 42 -10.19 1.22 -14.49
CA ASP A 42 -9.05 1.88 -15.12
C ASP A 42 -8.51 2.99 -14.20
N THR A 43 -7.43 2.69 -13.51
CA THR A 43 -6.79 3.62 -12.56
C THR A 43 -6.22 4.86 -13.24
N ALA A 44 -5.81 4.77 -14.52
CA ALA A 44 -5.33 5.91 -15.27
C ALA A 44 -6.48 6.90 -15.56
N GLU A 45 -7.66 6.40 -15.92
CA GLU A 45 -8.85 7.24 -16.13
C GLU A 45 -9.32 7.88 -14.81
N VAL A 46 -9.26 7.14 -13.70
CA VAL A 46 -9.56 7.71 -12.39
C VAL A 46 -8.58 8.83 -12.02
N ALA A 47 -7.28 8.63 -12.23
CA ALA A 47 -6.26 9.64 -11.97
C ALA A 47 -6.47 10.90 -12.84
N GLU A 48 -6.80 10.71 -14.13
CA GLU A 48 -7.11 11.80 -15.05
C GLU A 48 -8.35 12.60 -14.62
N LEU A 49 -9.39 11.90 -14.18
CA LEU A 49 -10.61 12.53 -13.64
C LEU A 49 -10.28 13.34 -12.37
N TRP A 50 -9.54 12.74 -11.44
CA TRP A 50 -9.27 13.38 -10.14
C TRP A 50 -8.38 14.61 -10.27
N ARG A 51 -7.38 14.61 -11.14
CA ARG A 51 -6.48 15.76 -11.29
C ARG A 51 -7.16 17.00 -11.84
N ARG A 52 -8.30 16.85 -12.57
CA ARG A 52 -9.04 17.95 -13.19
C ARG A 52 -10.37 18.25 -12.51
N GLY A 53 -11.02 17.24 -11.96
CA GLY A 53 -12.40 17.32 -11.48
C GLY A 53 -12.58 17.06 -9.98
N SER A 54 -11.51 17.09 -9.17
CA SER A 54 -11.61 16.84 -7.74
C SER A 54 -10.88 17.89 -6.91
N VAL A 55 -11.15 17.92 -5.60
CA VAL A 55 -10.48 18.80 -4.64
C VAL A 55 -9.02 18.42 -4.34
N VAL A 56 -8.60 17.21 -4.71
CA VAL A 56 -7.22 16.71 -4.51
C VAL A 56 -6.30 17.05 -5.68
N GLY A 57 -6.73 17.90 -6.61
CA GLY A 57 -5.92 18.37 -7.73
C GLY A 57 -4.58 18.96 -7.26
N SER A 58 -3.47 18.44 -7.80
CA SER A 58 -2.12 18.86 -7.41
C SER A 58 -1.10 18.41 -8.49
N TRP A 59 0.07 19.05 -8.53
CA TRP A 59 1.15 18.58 -9.39
C TRP A 59 1.54 17.12 -9.11
N LEU A 60 1.47 16.70 -7.85
CA LEU A 60 1.74 15.31 -7.50
C LEU A 60 0.73 14.34 -8.14
N LEU A 61 -0.54 14.73 -8.19
CA LEU A 61 -1.58 13.94 -8.85
C LEU A 61 -1.43 13.97 -10.38
N ASP A 62 -0.97 15.07 -10.97
CA ASP A 62 -0.61 15.13 -12.39
C ASP A 62 0.48 14.10 -12.71
N LEU A 63 1.55 14.03 -11.90
CA LEU A 63 2.60 13.02 -12.05
C LEU A 63 2.08 11.58 -11.87
N THR A 64 1.11 11.38 -10.99
CA THR A 64 0.47 10.06 -10.80
C THR A 64 -0.33 9.68 -12.04
N ALA A 65 -1.14 10.59 -12.59
CA ALA A 65 -1.89 10.35 -13.81
C ALA A 65 -0.97 10.07 -15.00
N ASP A 66 0.13 10.80 -15.10
CA ASP A 66 1.11 10.61 -16.19
C ASP A 66 1.78 9.24 -16.12
N VAL A 67 2.20 8.77 -14.93
CA VAL A 67 2.84 7.46 -14.81
C VAL A 67 1.87 6.33 -15.09
N LEU A 68 0.64 6.39 -14.60
CA LEU A 68 -0.40 5.38 -14.86
C LEU A 68 -0.81 5.32 -16.33
N ARG A 69 -0.83 6.47 -17.03
CA ARG A 69 -1.17 6.54 -18.44
C ARG A 69 -0.07 6.00 -19.36
N HIS A 70 1.19 6.23 -19.02
CA HIS A 70 2.32 5.84 -19.86
C HIS A 70 2.82 4.42 -19.59
N ASP A 71 2.40 3.80 -18.52
CA ASP A 71 2.79 2.45 -18.15
C ASP A 71 1.57 1.53 -18.09
N HIS A 72 1.25 0.94 -19.24
CA HIS A 72 0.10 0.02 -19.41
C HIS A 72 0.40 -1.42 -18.93
N ASP A 73 1.52 -1.67 -18.27
CA ASP A 73 2.00 -2.99 -17.86
C ASP A 73 2.11 -3.09 -16.32
N ASP A 74 1.06 -2.68 -15.62
CA ASP A 74 0.96 -2.76 -14.15
C ASP A 74 2.16 -2.18 -13.40
N LEU A 75 2.78 -1.14 -13.96
CA LEU A 75 3.98 -0.49 -13.43
C LEU A 75 5.18 -1.44 -13.27
N ASN A 76 5.24 -2.53 -14.03
CA ASN A 76 6.26 -3.58 -13.91
C ASN A 76 7.70 -3.08 -14.10
N LYS A 77 7.90 -1.92 -14.73
CA LYS A 77 9.23 -1.29 -14.85
C LYS A 77 9.74 -0.67 -13.55
N PHE A 78 8.88 -0.49 -12.54
CA PHE A 78 9.27 0.08 -11.25
C PHE A 78 9.45 -1.03 -10.20
N ASP A 79 10.54 -0.96 -9.44
CA ASP A 79 10.67 -1.78 -8.24
C ASP A 79 9.71 -1.28 -7.15
N GLY A 80 9.10 -2.20 -6.41
CA GLY A 80 8.24 -1.87 -5.28
C GLY A 80 8.99 -1.32 -4.05
N GLY A 81 10.31 -1.35 -4.06
CA GLY A 81 11.15 -0.80 -2.99
C GLY A 81 11.28 0.73 -3.07
N VAL A 82 10.76 1.44 -2.09
CA VAL A 82 10.77 2.92 -2.07
C VAL A 82 11.87 3.45 -1.16
N SER A 83 12.82 4.21 -1.74
CA SER A 83 13.87 4.87 -0.99
C SER A 83 13.37 6.07 -0.21
N ASP A 84 14.06 6.39 0.89
CA ASP A 84 13.90 7.66 1.60
C ASP A 84 15.20 8.48 1.47
N SER A 85 15.09 9.75 1.12
CA SER A 85 16.21 10.68 0.94
C SER A 85 16.60 11.44 2.22
N GLY A 86 15.87 11.21 3.32
CA GLY A 86 16.18 11.72 4.66
C GLY A 86 15.20 12.76 5.19
N GLU A 87 14.48 13.47 4.34
CA GLU A 87 13.58 14.57 4.75
C GLU A 87 12.49 14.09 5.72
N GLY A 88 11.93 12.90 5.47
CA GLY A 88 10.96 12.28 6.38
C GLY A 88 11.55 12.00 7.76
N ARG A 89 12.81 11.56 7.82
CA ARG A 89 13.54 11.31 9.09
C ARG A 89 13.76 12.61 9.85
N TRP A 90 14.25 13.65 9.18
CA TRP A 90 14.51 14.94 9.80
C TRP A 90 13.21 15.58 10.33
N THR A 91 12.12 15.44 9.57
CA THR A 91 10.79 15.91 10.00
C THR A 91 10.33 15.19 11.27
N LEU A 92 10.50 13.86 11.35
CA LEU A 92 10.12 13.12 12.56
C LEU A 92 11.03 13.44 13.75
N HIS A 93 12.33 13.63 13.54
CA HIS A 93 13.21 14.07 14.62
C HIS A 93 12.77 15.44 15.18
N ALA A 94 12.49 16.40 14.31
CA ALA A 94 11.96 17.69 14.73
C ALA A 94 10.62 17.56 15.47
N ALA A 95 9.72 16.70 15.01
CA ALA A 95 8.44 16.46 15.68
C ALA A 95 8.63 15.89 17.09
N VAL A 96 9.59 14.97 17.28
CA VAL A 96 9.94 14.42 18.61
C VAL A 96 10.51 15.51 19.50
N ASP A 97 11.46 16.30 19.01
CA ASP A 97 12.09 17.38 19.78
C ASP A 97 11.08 18.46 20.23
N LEU A 98 10.07 18.72 19.38
CA LEU A 98 9.02 19.70 19.64
C LEU A 98 7.81 19.12 20.40
N GLY A 99 7.75 17.80 20.62
CA GLY A 99 6.58 17.14 21.21
C GLY A 99 5.32 17.19 20.33
N VAL A 100 5.47 17.30 19.00
CA VAL A 100 4.35 17.41 18.05
C VAL A 100 3.96 16.03 17.49
N PRO A 101 2.68 15.60 17.59
CA PRO A 101 2.25 14.32 17.05
C PRO A 101 2.18 14.34 15.51
N THR A 102 2.80 13.37 14.86
CA THR A 102 2.84 13.24 13.39
C THR A 102 2.52 11.81 12.92
N PRO A 103 1.35 11.23 13.25
CA PRO A 103 1.06 9.82 12.97
C PRO A 103 1.09 9.48 11.48
N VAL A 104 0.57 10.35 10.61
CA VAL A 104 0.52 10.10 9.16
C VAL A 104 1.92 10.14 8.53
N ILE A 105 2.75 11.11 8.90
CA ILE A 105 4.13 11.22 8.39
C ILE A 105 4.97 10.03 8.89
N SER A 106 4.78 9.63 10.14
CA SER A 106 5.46 8.46 10.72
C SER A 106 5.12 7.20 9.96
N ALA A 107 3.83 6.92 9.74
CA ALA A 107 3.37 5.75 8.99
C ALA A 107 3.98 5.74 7.57
N ALA A 108 3.95 6.86 6.86
CA ALA A 108 4.49 6.98 5.52
C ALA A 108 6.02 6.72 5.46
N LEU A 109 6.78 7.15 6.48
CA LEU A 109 8.22 6.86 6.54
C LEU A 109 8.48 5.38 6.84
N PHE A 110 7.79 4.79 7.81
CA PHE A 110 7.97 3.39 8.17
C PHE A 110 7.55 2.45 7.04
N GLU A 111 6.53 2.81 6.25
CA GLU A 111 6.16 2.04 5.06
C GLU A 111 7.30 2.00 4.02
N ARG A 112 8.07 3.08 3.84
CA ARG A 112 9.28 3.03 3.00
C ARG A 112 10.33 2.03 3.51
N PHE A 113 10.45 1.87 4.83
CA PHE A 113 11.34 0.85 5.39
C PHE A 113 10.80 -0.55 5.14
N ASN A 114 9.49 -0.75 5.32
CA ASN A 114 8.81 -2.01 5.06
C ASN A 114 8.91 -2.44 3.58
N SER A 115 8.69 -1.52 2.65
CA SER A 115 8.80 -1.79 1.20
C SER A 115 10.18 -2.33 0.78
N ARG A 116 11.24 -1.97 1.52
CA ARG A 116 12.61 -2.47 1.33
C ARG A 116 12.91 -3.74 2.14
N LYS A 117 11.87 -4.41 2.67
CA LYS A 117 11.95 -5.68 3.43
C LYS A 117 12.69 -5.57 4.76
N LEU A 118 12.83 -4.37 5.33
CA LEU A 118 13.52 -4.18 6.61
C LEU A 118 12.73 -4.72 7.81
N GLY A 119 11.41 -4.98 7.66
CA GLY A 119 10.57 -5.64 8.65
C GLY A 119 10.62 -7.18 8.63
N ARG A 120 11.37 -7.80 7.71
CA ARG A 120 11.32 -9.25 7.48
C ARG A 120 11.67 -10.10 8.71
N TYR A 121 12.61 -9.65 9.53
CA TYR A 121 12.98 -10.39 10.73
C TYR A 121 11.86 -10.40 11.78
N ALA A 122 11.21 -9.26 12.00
CA ALA A 122 10.06 -9.16 12.89
C ALA A 122 8.91 -10.09 12.44
N ASN A 123 8.62 -10.11 11.14
CA ASN A 123 7.61 -11.01 10.57
C ASN A 123 7.97 -12.50 10.78
N LYS A 124 9.25 -12.87 10.70
CA LYS A 124 9.69 -14.24 11.02
C LYS A 124 9.46 -14.59 12.49
N ILE A 125 9.69 -13.66 13.42
CA ILE A 125 9.41 -13.86 14.85
C ILE A 125 7.92 -14.06 15.06
N LEU A 126 7.07 -13.20 14.47
CA LEU A 126 5.61 -13.32 14.54
C LEU A 126 5.13 -14.69 14.05
N ASN A 127 5.62 -15.11 12.89
CA ASN A 127 5.27 -16.42 12.33
C ASN A 127 5.75 -17.57 13.22
N GLY A 128 6.96 -17.49 13.77
CA GLY A 128 7.48 -18.46 14.73
C GLY A 128 6.65 -18.51 16.03
N MET A 129 6.21 -17.37 16.54
CA MET A 129 5.31 -17.33 17.72
C MET A 129 3.97 -17.98 17.41
N ARG A 130 3.36 -17.71 16.24
CA ARG A 130 2.10 -18.37 15.83
C ARG A 130 2.27 -19.89 15.73
N TYR A 131 3.37 -20.35 15.14
CA TYR A 131 3.69 -21.78 15.09
C TYR A 131 3.77 -22.42 16.48
N MET A 132 4.49 -21.80 17.40
CA MET A 132 4.64 -22.31 18.79
C MET A 132 3.35 -22.23 19.59
N PHE A 133 2.49 -21.27 19.31
CA PHE A 133 1.24 -21.07 20.04
C PHE A 133 0.13 -22.03 19.60
N GLY A 134 0.02 -22.33 18.30
CA GLY A 134 -1.12 -23.09 17.77
C GLY A 134 -0.75 -24.21 16.78
N GLY A 135 0.55 -24.47 16.54
CA GLY A 135 0.99 -25.47 15.56
C GLY A 135 0.67 -25.10 14.12
N HIS A 136 0.47 -23.80 13.84
CA HIS A 136 0.14 -23.28 12.52
C HIS A 136 1.25 -23.56 11.50
N ASN A 137 0.91 -23.98 10.29
CA ASN A 137 1.89 -24.31 9.25
C ASN A 137 2.73 -23.09 8.86
N VAL A 138 4.04 -23.25 8.92
CA VAL A 138 5.01 -22.26 8.44
C VAL A 138 5.17 -22.44 6.94
N ARG A 139 4.67 -21.52 6.14
CA ARG A 139 4.97 -21.39 4.71
C ARG A 139 6.05 -20.35 4.46
#